data_f4ee19715f4b8691101955748664a660
#
_entry.id   f4ee19715f4b8691101955748664a660
#
_cell.length_a   1.000
_cell.length_b   1.000
_cell.length_c   1.000
_cell.angle_alpha   90.00
_cell.angle_beta   90.00
_cell.angle_gamma   90.00
#
_symmetry.space_group_name_H-M   'P 1'
#
loop_
_entity.id
_entity.type
_entity.pdbx_description
1 polymer ?
#
loop_
_entity_poly.entity_id
_entity_poly.type
_entity_poly.pdbx_seq_one_letter_code
_entity_poly.pdbx_strand_id
1 'polypeptide(L)'
;MNRTLRSATLELVSAPPLDGRRAEAARNDARILASARAVFLADPDAPIAAVAKHAGVGIGALYRRHASKDELLQRLAADGMRTYLDEVRAALADDGDPWIAFTRFMRRCIDVGAGALTQRLAGSFTATDELVRQGREIHEATQELLERTKAAGALRADVEVGDLSLLIEQLQSIRIADQVRANQLRHRYLTVVLDGLHLADAPQLPGTPPSWQETSRRYER
;
A
#
# COMPACT_ATOMS: atom_id res chain seq x y z
N MET A 1 48.32 -14.94 58.17
CA MET A 1 47.85 -15.79 57.06
C MET A 1 46.35 -15.61 56.91
N ASN A 2 45.91 -14.68 56.08
CA ASN A 2 44.47 -14.45 55.84
C ASN A 2 44.23 -14.42 54.33
N ARG A 3 43.56 -15.43 53.86
CA ARG A 3 43.27 -15.69 52.45
C ARG A 3 41.86 -15.17 52.16
N THR A 4 41.82 -13.98 51.52
CA THR A 4 40.58 -13.33 51.14
C THR A 4 40.04 -13.98 49.88
N LEU A 5 38.88 -14.64 50.00
CA LEU A 5 38.09 -15.17 48.88
C LEU A 5 37.36 -14.01 48.19
N ARG A 6 37.70 -13.74 46.95
CA ARG A 6 36.91 -12.84 46.08
C ARG A 6 35.71 -13.62 45.54
N SER A 7 34.52 -13.29 45.97
CA SER A 7 33.27 -13.70 45.36
C SER A 7 33.13 -12.98 43.99
N ALA A 8 33.18 -13.75 42.94
CA ALA A 8 32.79 -13.25 41.61
C ALA A 8 31.26 -13.30 41.52
N THR A 9 30.63 -12.14 41.60
CA THR A 9 29.20 -11.97 41.31
C THR A 9 29.00 -12.06 39.80
N LEU A 10 28.47 -13.18 39.34
CA LEU A 10 27.94 -13.33 37.99
C LEU A 10 26.67 -12.47 37.89
N GLU A 11 26.75 -11.32 37.24
CA GLU A 11 25.56 -10.59 36.82
C GLU A 11 24.80 -11.46 35.80
N LEU A 12 23.69 -12.03 36.26
CA LEU A 12 22.68 -12.62 35.39
C LEU A 12 22.07 -11.46 34.56
N VAL A 13 22.48 -11.36 33.34
CA VAL A 13 21.79 -10.52 32.35
C VAL A 13 20.39 -11.09 32.20
N SER A 14 19.44 -10.48 32.91
CA SER A 14 18.03 -10.87 32.89
C SER A 14 17.49 -10.70 31.48
N ALA A 15 17.01 -11.78 30.88
CA ALA A 15 16.35 -11.72 29.60
C ALA A 15 15.11 -10.79 29.68
N PRO A 16 14.90 -9.90 28.72
CA PRO A 16 13.77 -8.95 28.78
C PRO A 16 12.42 -9.68 28.90
N PRO A 17 11.42 -9.07 29.55
CA PRO A 17 10.09 -9.64 29.73
C PRO A 17 9.47 -10.06 28.39
N LEU A 18 8.58 -11.06 28.37
CA LEU A 18 7.91 -11.59 27.16
C LEU A 18 7.22 -10.48 26.33
N ASP A 19 6.66 -9.47 26.98
CA ASP A 19 6.06 -8.29 26.32
C ASP A 19 7.11 -7.43 25.62
N GLY A 20 8.29 -7.27 26.20
CA GLY A 20 9.40 -6.55 25.57
C GLY A 20 9.90 -7.25 24.30
N ARG A 21 10.01 -8.58 24.34
CA ARG A 21 10.42 -9.38 23.16
C ARG A 21 9.38 -9.33 22.04
N ARG A 22 8.09 -9.38 22.37
CA ARG A 22 6.99 -9.24 21.39
C ARG A 22 6.99 -7.85 20.75
N ALA A 23 7.14 -6.81 21.56
CA ALA A 23 7.21 -5.44 21.07
C ALA A 23 8.44 -5.19 20.19
N GLU A 24 9.59 -5.72 20.56
CA GLU A 24 10.80 -5.67 19.74
C GLU A 24 10.64 -6.45 18.44
N ALA A 25 10.01 -7.61 18.50
CA ALA A 25 9.67 -8.43 17.34
C ALA A 25 8.76 -7.66 16.37
N ALA A 26 7.71 -6.99 16.86
CA ALA A 26 6.79 -6.19 16.05
C ALA A 26 7.49 -4.98 15.41
N ARG A 27 8.34 -4.27 16.19
CA ARG A 27 9.14 -3.15 15.63
C ARG A 27 10.09 -3.61 14.53
N ASN A 28 10.69 -4.78 14.70
CA ASN A 28 11.62 -5.35 13.72
C ASN A 28 10.88 -5.75 12.44
N ASP A 29 9.69 -6.30 12.55
CA ASP A 29 8.81 -6.65 11.45
C ASP A 29 8.38 -5.40 10.66
N ALA A 30 7.89 -4.37 11.36
CA ALA A 30 7.54 -3.09 10.75
C ALA A 30 8.73 -2.46 10.00
N ARG A 31 9.95 -2.55 10.55
CA ARG A 31 11.17 -2.05 9.91
C ARG A 31 11.52 -2.85 8.65
N ILE A 32 11.36 -4.18 8.68
CA ILE A 32 11.57 -5.03 7.51
C ILE A 32 10.57 -4.67 6.41
N LEU A 33 9.28 -4.54 6.72
CA LEU A 33 8.24 -4.18 5.76
C LEU A 33 8.44 -2.79 5.16
N ALA A 34 8.81 -1.80 5.98
CA ALA A 34 9.13 -0.44 5.49
C ALA A 34 10.35 -0.46 4.54
N SER A 35 11.40 -1.24 4.89
CA SER A 35 12.58 -1.40 4.06
C SER A 35 12.28 -2.14 2.76
N ALA A 36 11.46 -3.19 2.82
CA ALA A 36 11.03 -3.94 1.66
C ALA A 36 10.21 -3.05 0.70
N ARG A 37 9.30 -2.24 1.24
CA ARG A 37 8.55 -1.26 0.46
C ARG A 37 9.49 -0.30 -0.27
N ALA A 38 10.47 0.29 0.42
CA ALA A 38 11.43 1.22 -0.18
C ALA A 38 12.29 0.56 -1.28
N VAL A 39 12.81 -0.64 -1.01
CA VAL A 39 13.66 -1.39 -1.95
C VAL A 39 12.87 -1.79 -3.19
N PHE A 40 11.70 -2.40 -3.04
CA PHE A 40 10.92 -2.89 -4.18
C PHE A 40 10.19 -1.78 -4.95
N LEU A 41 9.93 -0.62 -4.34
CA LEU A 41 9.50 0.56 -5.09
C LEU A 41 10.63 1.11 -5.97
N ALA A 42 11.88 1.03 -5.54
CA ALA A 42 13.02 1.45 -6.34
C ALA A 42 13.33 0.41 -7.44
N ASP A 43 13.41 -0.86 -7.07
CA ASP A 43 13.73 -2.00 -7.94
C ASP A 43 12.88 -3.22 -7.57
N PRO A 44 11.84 -3.58 -8.35
CA PRO A 44 10.97 -4.75 -8.10
C PRO A 44 11.72 -6.08 -8.12
N ASP A 45 12.81 -6.15 -8.90
CA ASP A 45 13.59 -7.36 -9.06
C ASP A 45 14.71 -7.51 -8.01
N ALA A 46 14.87 -6.51 -7.13
CA ALA A 46 15.88 -6.54 -6.09
C ALA A 46 15.88 -7.87 -5.31
N PRO A 47 17.07 -8.42 -4.99
CA PRO A 47 17.14 -9.62 -4.17
C PRO A 47 16.72 -9.32 -2.73
N ILE A 48 16.14 -10.32 -2.06
CA ILE A 48 15.69 -10.18 -0.65
C ILE A 48 16.85 -9.76 0.29
N ALA A 49 18.10 -10.07 -0.07
CA ALA A 49 19.30 -9.63 0.65
C ALA A 49 19.44 -8.09 0.68
N ALA A 50 18.98 -7.39 -0.37
CA ALA A 50 18.95 -5.92 -0.40
C ALA A 50 17.98 -5.36 0.66
N VAL A 51 16.85 -6.03 0.88
CA VAL A 51 15.89 -5.69 1.94
C VAL A 51 16.54 -5.87 3.33
N ALA A 52 17.21 -7.00 3.57
CA ALA A 52 17.89 -7.28 4.84
C ALA A 52 18.97 -6.21 5.13
N LYS A 53 19.77 -5.87 4.12
CA LYS A 53 20.78 -4.82 4.20
C LYS A 53 20.17 -3.45 4.51
N HIS A 54 19.11 -3.07 3.81
CA HIS A 54 18.42 -1.78 4.00
C HIS A 54 17.77 -1.70 5.39
N ALA A 55 17.19 -2.81 5.87
CA ALA A 55 16.57 -2.91 7.19
C ALA A 55 17.60 -2.98 8.34
N GLY A 56 18.88 -3.18 8.05
CA GLY A 56 19.91 -3.38 9.08
C GLY A 56 19.72 -4.66 9.87
N VAL A 57 19.18 -5.73 9.24
CA VAL A 57 18.98 -7.04 9.87
C VAL A 57 19.79 -8.13 9.16
N GLY A 58 20.13 -9.18 9.90
CA GLY A 58 20.74 -10.35 9.28
C GLY A 58 19.74 -11.08 8.37
N ILE A 59 20.20 -11.60 7.23
CA ILE A 59 19.37 -12.33 6.27
C ILE A 59 18.63 -13.52 6.91
N GLY A 60 19.26 -14.23 7.85
CA GLY A 60 18.62 -15.32 8.61
C GLY A 60 17.49 -14.83 9.54
N ALA A 61 17.56 -13.58 10.04
CA ALA A 61 16.49 -13.00 10.84
C ALA A 61 15.28 -12.64 9.95
N LEU A 62 15.54 -12.21 8.72
CA LEU A 62 14.50 -11.96 7.73
C LEU A 62 13.79 -13.26 7.34
N TYR A 63 14.52 -14.31 6.97
CA TYR A 63 13.95 -15.60 6.58
C TYR A 63 13.21 -16.34 7.72
N ARG A 64 13.53 -16.08 8.97
CA ARG A 64 12.72 -16.59 10.11
C ARG A 64 11.34 -15.96 10.20
N ARG A 65 11.13 -14.79 9.60
CA ARG A 65 9.85 -14.05 9.61
C ARG A 65 9.06 -14.19 8.33
N HIS A 66 9.76 -14.23 7.21
CA HIS A 66 9.20 -14.38 5.88
C HIS A 66 9.98 -15.49 5.19
N ALA A 67 9.36 -16.66 5.06
CA ALA A 67 10.01 -17.88 4.57
C ALA A 67 10.53 -17.76 3.14
N SER A 68 9.96 -16.81 2.35
CA SER A 68 10.34 -16.57 0.97
C SER A 68 10.22 -15.08 0.57
N LYS A 69 10.77 -14.72 -0.59
CA LYS A 69 10.51 -13.42 -1.23
C LYS A 69 9.01 -13.27 -1.55
N ASP A 70 8.39 -14.34 -2.01
CA ASP A 70 6.97 -14.38 -2.39
C ASP A 70 6.07 -14.02 -1.20
N GLU A 71 6.29 -14.65 -0.04
CA GLU A 71 5.57 -14.34 1.20
C GLU A 71 5.74 -12.88 1.64
N LEU A 72 6.95 -12.34 1.53
CA LEU A 72 7.21 -10.93 1.85
C LEU A 72 6.45 -10.00 0.89
N LEU A 73 6.41 -10.32 -0.40
CA LEU A 73 5.67 -9.57 -1.40
C LEU A 73 4.16 -9.64 -1.18
N GLN A 74 3.63 -10.83 -0.88
CA GLN A 74 2.22 -11.03 -0.51
C GLN A 74 1.84 -10.18 0.71
N ARG A 75 2.69 -10.15 1.72
CA ARG A 75 2.47 -9.33 2.92
C ARG A 75 2.45 -7.83 2.60
N LEU A 76 3.37 -7.37 1.77
CA LEU A 76 3.40 -5.97 1.32
C LEU A 76 2.16 -5.60 0.48
N ALA A 77 1.71 -6.52 -0.39
CA ALA A 77 0.50 -6.34 -1.16
C ALA A 77 -0.73 -6.23 -0.23
N ALA A 78 -0.87 -7.16 0.73
CA ALA A 78 -1.96 -7.15 1.70
C ALA A 78 -2.00 -5.86 2.52
N ASP A 79 -0.85 -5.36 2.97
CA ASP A 79 -0.77 -4.11 3.74
C ASP A 79 -1.14 -2.89 2.87
N GLY A 80 -0.73 -2.86 1.60
CA GLY A 80 -1.11 -1.81 0.65
C GLY A 80 -2.60 -1.81 0.33
N MET A 81 -3.18 -3.00 0.13
CA MET A 81 -4.61 -3.19 -0.13
C MET A 81 -5.46 -2.79 1.09
N ARG A 82 -5.01 -3.15 2.30
CA ARG A 82 -5.68 -2.72 3.54
C ARG A 82 -5.68 -1.21 3.68
N THR A 83 -4.55 -0.56 3.44
CA THR A 83 -4.46 0.91 3.47
C THR A 83 -5.45 1.56 2.49
N TYR A 84 -5.57 1.02 1.28
CA TYR A 84 -6.55 1.51 0.31
C TYR A 84 -8.00 1.31 0.81
N LEU A 85 -8.30 0.14 1.34
CA LEU A 85 -9.63 -0.20 1.86
C LEU A 85 -10.02 0.70 3.04
N ASP A 86 -9.08 1.02 3.92
CA ASP A 86 -9.31 1.94 5.03
C ASP A 86 -9.64 3.36 4.53
N GLU A 87 -8.96 3.85 3.48
CA GLU A 87 -9.24 5.17 2.90
C GLU A 87 -10.61 5.22 2.19
N VAL A 88 -11.00 4.18 1.44
CA VAL A 88 -12.32 4.17 0.80
C VAL A 88 -13.45 4.04 1.82
N ARG A 89 -13.27 3.24 2.86
CA ARG A 89 -14.23 3.13 3.96
C ARG A 89 -14.38 4.45 4.74
N ALA A 90 -13.27 5.16 4.97
CA ALA A 90 -13.32 6.48 5.58
C ALA A 90 -14.10 7.49 4.73
N ALA A 91 -13.98 7.42 3.39
CA ALA A 91 -14.75 8.25 2.49
C ALA A 91 -16.24 7.88 2.47
N LEU A 92 -16.57 6.58 2.56
CA LEU A 92 -17.96 6.11 2.65
C LEU A 92 -18.64 6.48 3.98
N ALA A 93 -17.87 6.54 5.06
CA ALA A 93 -18.34 6.95 6.39
C ALA A 93 -18.48 8.48 6.55
N ASP A 94 -18.04 9.27 5.58
CA ASP A 94 -18.16 10.73 5.59
C ASP A 94 -19.56 11.13 5.10
N ASP A 95 -20.41 11.63 6.02
CA ASP A 95 -21.78 12.07 5.71
C ASP A 95 -21.86 13.48 5.08
N GLY A 96 -20.72 14.11 4.81
CA GLY A 96 -20.61 15.41 4.17
C GLY A 96 -20.87 15.39 2.67
N ASP A 97 -20.36 16.40 1.99
CA ASP A 97 -20.47 16.51 0.53
C ASP A 97 -19.77 15.32 -0.18
N PRO A 98 -20.48 14.55 -1.04
CA PRO A 98 -19.92 13.37 -1.70
C PRO A 98 -18.69 13.66 -2.58
N TRP A 99 -18.63 14.84 -3.24
CA TRP A 99 -17.48 15.25 -4.02
C TRP A 99 -16.27 15.56 -3.15
N ILE A 100 -16.48 16.21 -2.02
CA ILE A 100 -15.41 16.49 -1.05
C ILE A 100 -14.86 15.18 -0.47
N ALA A 101 -15.73 14.23 -0.11
CA ALA A 101 -15.34 12.92 0.39
C ALA A 101 -14.54 12.14 -0.67
N PHE A 102 -15.02 12.10 -1.92
CA PHE A 102 -14.34 11.47 -3.04
C PHE A 102 -12.97 12.10 -3.34
N THR A 103 -12.88 13.43 -3.41
CA THR A 103 -11.60 14.11 -3.69
C THR A 103 -10.60 13.93 -2.55
N ARG A 104 -11.06 13.87 -1.31
CA ARG A 104 -10.23 13.55 -0.14
C ARG A 104 -9.68 12.12 -0.25
N PHE A 105 -10.52 11.15 -0.57
CA PHE A 105 -10.10 9.77 -0.82
C PHE A 105 -9.00 9.70 -1.89
N MET A 106 -9.21 10.32 -3.06
CA MET A 106 -8.23 10.34 -4.14
C MET A 106 -6.88 10.95 -3.70
N ARG A 107 -6.92 12.05 -2.95
CA ARG A 107 -5.70 12.70 -2.40
C ARG A 107 -5.00 11.79 -1.40
N ARG A 108 -5.73 11.14 -0.50
CA ARG A 108 -5.18 10.22 0.48
C ARG A 108 -4.54 9.01 -0.18
N CYS A 109 -5.14 8.43 -1.22
CA CYS A 109 -4.54 7.35 -2.01
C CYS A 109 -3.17 7.75 -2.57
N ILE A 110 -3.01 8.99 -3.04
CA ILE A 110 -1.73 9.51 -3.53
C ILE A 110 -0.72 9.68 -2.38
N ASP A 111 -1.13 10.26 -1.25
CA ASP A 111 -0.25 10.54 -0.10
C ASP A 111 0.32 9.26 0.52
N VAL A 112 -0.53 8.26 0.74
CA VAL A 112 -0.11 7.00 1.36
C VAL A 112 0.50 6.00 0.38
N GLY A 113 0.48 6.32 -0.92
CA GLY A 113 0.93 5.41 -1.99
C GLY A 113 0.12 4.11 -2.02
N ALA A 114 -1.20 4.21 -1.70
CA ALA A 114 -2.09 3.06 -1.64
C ALA A 114 -2.15 2.37 -3.01
N GLY A 115 -1.90 1.08 -3.03
CA GLY A 115 -1.89 0.28 -4.26
C GLY A 115 -0.63 0.41 -5.14
N ALA A 116 0.19 1.48 -5.00
CA ALA A 116 1.36 1.69 -5.84
C ALA A 116 2.33 0.50 -5.86
N LEU A 117 2.61 -0.04 -4.69
CA LEU A 117 3.50 -1.18 -4.57
C LEU A 117 2.84 -2.46 -5.09
N THR A 118 1.58 -2.70 -4.76
CA THR A 118 0.82 -3.87 -5.22
C THR A 118 0.76 -3.91 -6.74
N GLN A 119 0.45 -2.78 -7.38
CA GLN A 119 0.43 -2.65 -8.83
C GLN A 119 1.81 -2.87 -9.45
N ARG A 120 2.87 -2.31 -8.84
CA ARG A 120 4.24 -2.46 -9.32
C ARG A 120 4.77 -3.88 -9.23
N LEU A 121 4.32 -4.62 -8.22
CA LEU A 121 4.69 -6.01 -7.98
C LEU A 121 3.73 -7.01 -8.65
N ALA A 122 2.75 -6.52 -9.43
CA ALA A 122 1.85 -7.37 -10.18
C ALA A 122 2.64 -8.37 -11.04
N GLY A 123 2.30 -9.66 -10.92
CA GLY A 123 3.01 -10.74 -11.58
C GLY A 123 4.38 -11.11 -10.98
N SER A 124 4.83 -10.47 -9.88
CA SER A 124 6.09 -10.83 -9.19
C SER A 124 5.89 -11.82 -8.03
N PHE A 125 4.65 -12.10 -7.65
CA PHE A 125 4.27 -13.07 -6.61
C PHE A 125 2.96 -13.77 -6.99
N THR A 126 2.69 -14.92 -6.35
CA THR A 126 1.44 -15.65 -6.51
C THR A 126 0.37 -15.07 -5.60
N ALA A 127 -0.77 -14.63 -6.16
CA ALA A 127 -1.87 -14.14 -5.37
C ALA A 127 -2.48 -15.27 -4.51
N THR A 128 -2.68 -14.99 -3.22
CA THR A 128 -3.42 -15.91 -2.34
C THR A 128 -4.92 -15.67 -2.45
N ASP A 129 -5.75 -16.66 -2.05
CA ASP A 129 -7.20 -16.49 -1.98
C ASP A 129 -7.61 -15.30 -1.11
N GLU A 130 -6.83 -15.00 -0.08
CA GLU A 130 -7.03 -13.84 0.79
C GLU A 130 -6.84 -12.53 0.03
N LEU A 131 -5.76 -12.40 -0.75
CA LEU A 131 -5.52 -11.22 -1.57
C LEU A 131 -6.61 -11.05 -2.64
N VAL A 132 -7.08 -12.15 -3.24
CA VAL A 132 -8.18 -12.12 -4.20
C VAL A 132 -9.47 -11.62 -3.54
N ARG A 133 -9.80 -12.11 -2.34
CA ARG A 133 -10.97 -11.63 -1.57
C ARG A 133 -10.86 -10.15 -1.24
N GLN A 134 -9.70 -9.73 -0.74
CA GLN A 134 -9.43 -8.32 -0.40
C GLN A 134 -9.51 -7.40 -1.63
N GLY A 135 -9.03 -7.87 -2.80
CA GLY A 135 -9.18 -7.14 -4.06
C GLY A 135 -10.64 -6.95 -4.47
N ARG A 136 -11.48 -7.97 -4.28
CA ARG A 136 -12.93 -7.87 -4.54
C ARG A 136 -13.60 -6.88 -3.59
N GLU A 137 -13.28 -6.95 -2.30
CA GLU A 137 -13.81 -6.02 -1.29
C GLU A 137 -13.44 -4.56 -1.60
N ILE A 138 -12.20 -4.31 -2.06
CA ILE A 138 -11.77 -3.00 -2.53
C ILE A 138 -12.60 -2.55 -3.73
N HIS A 139 -12.81 -3.43 -4.70
CA HIS A 139 -13.60 -3.13 -5.88
C HIS A 139 -15.04 -2.73 -5.51
N GLU A 140 -15.70 -3.53 -4.68
CA GLU A 140 -17.06 -3.29 -4.21
C GLU A 140 -17.19 -1.97 -3.44
N ALA A 141 -16.29 -1.70 -2.49
CA ALA A 141 -16.29 -0.45 -1.74
C ALA A 141 -16.01 0.78 -2.63
N THR A 142 -15.13 0.65 -3.61
CA THR A 142 -14.83 1.74 -4.55
C THR A 142 -16.02 1.98 -5.49
N GLN A 143 -16.70 0.93 -5.93
CA GLN A 143 -17.93 1.03 -6.71
C GLN A 143 -18.99 1.81 -5.94
N GLU A 144 -19.23 1.47 -4.67
CA GLU A 144 -20.19 2.17 -3.81
C GLU A 144 -19.86 3.67 -3.68
N LEU A 145 -18.58 4.02 -3.49
CA LEU A 145 -18.13 5.41 -3.43
C LEU A 145 -18.41 6.15 -4.75
N LEU A 146 -18.13 5.51 -5.90
CA LEU A 146 -18.44 6.08 -7.22
C LEU A 146 -19.94 6.31 -7.40
N GLU A 147 -20.77 5.30 -7.12
CA GLU A 147 -22.22 5.39 -7.29
C GLU A 147 -22.82 6.50 -6.40
N ARG A 148 -22.37 6.62 -5.17
CA ARG A 148 -22.76 7.71 -4.26
C ARG A 148 -22.40 9.09 -4.84
N THR A 149 -21.21 9.23 -5.42
CA THR A 149 -20.74 10.50 -5.97
C THR A 149 -21.45 10.84 -7.28
N LYS A 150 -21.73 9.83 -8.12
CA LYS A 150 -22.54 9.97 -9.35
C LYS A 150 -23.99 10.37 -9.02
N ALA A 151 -24.60 9.74 -8.02
CA ALA A 151 -25.97 10.04 -7.59
C ALA A 151 -26.14 11.49 -7.09
N ALA A 152 -25.07 12.09 -6.54
CA ALA A 152 -25.03 13.50 -6.19
C ALA A 152 -24.84 14.45 -7.40
N GLY A 153 -24.70 13.93 -8.62
CA GLY A 153 -24.43 14.72 -9.81
C GLY A 153 -23.03 15.34 -9.85
N ALA A 154 -22.12 14.85 -9.01
CA ALA A 154 -20.80 15.46 -8.84
C ALA A 154 -19.68 14.71 -9.56
N LEU A 155 -19.97 13.52 -10.09
CA LEU A 155 -19.04 12.71 -10.86
C LEU A 155 -19.69 12.35 -12.21
N ARG A 156 -18.93 12.39 -13.28
CA ARG A 156 -19.39 11.94 -14.60
C ARG A 156 -19.84 10.48 -14.57
N ALA A 157 -20.96 10.17 -15.26
CA ALA A 157 -21.64 8.89 -15.18
C ALA A 157 -20.85 7.72 -15.82
N ASP A 158 -19.97 8.01 -16.76
CA ASP A 158 -19.25 7.03 -17.58
C ASP A 158 -17.89 6.59 -16.99
N VAL A 159 -17.56 7.01 -15.77
CA VAL A 159 -16.34 6.58 -15.05
C VAL A 159 -16.62 5.36 -14.20
N GLU A 160 -15.76 4.35 -14.29
CA GLU A 160 -15.86 3.10 -13.55
C GLU A 160 -14.63 2.85 -12.66
N VAL A 161 -14.70 1.84 -11.79
CA VAL A 161 -13.60 1.49 -10.85
C VAL A 161 -12.29 1.23 -11.58
N GLY A 162 -12.35 0.60 -12.76
CA GLY A 162 -11.18 0.33 -13.59
C GLY A 162 -10.46 1.62 -14.02
N ASP A 163 -11.21 2.66 -14.36
CA ASP A 163 -10.64 3.96 -14.72
C ASP A 163 -9.88 4.58 -13.56
N LEU A 164 -10.48 4.59 -12.34
CA LEU A 164 -9.81 5.10 -11.15
C LEU A 164 -8.53 4.33 -10.84
N SER A 165 -8.56 3.01 -10.98
CA SER A 165 -7.39 2.15 -10.75
C SER A 165 -6.23 2.56 -11.65
N LEU A 166 -6.48 2.75 -12.95
CA LEU A 166 -5.46 3.15 -13.92
C LEU A 166 -5.02 4.61 -13.71
N LEU A 167 -5.92 5.53 -13.39
CA LEU A 167 -5.58 6.92 -13.11
C LEU A 167 -4.67 7.05 -11.89
N ILE A 168 -4.98 6.35 -10.80
CA ILE A 168 -4.13 6.33 -9.60
C ILE A 168 -2.75 5.73 -9.95
N GLU A 169 -2.71 4.64 -10.72
CA GLU A 169 -1.46 4.03 -11.17
C GLU A 169 -0.60 5.00 -11.97
N GLN A 170 -1.20 5.70 -12.96
CA GLN A 170 -0.49 6.68 -13.77
C GLN A 170 0.06 7.82 -12.93
N LEU A 171 -0.72 8.35 -12.00
CA LEU A 171 -0.25 9.40 -11.08
C LEU A 171 0.91 8.92 -10.20
N GLN A 172 0.84 7.71 -9.70
CA GLN A 172 1.89 7.11 -8.86
C GLN A 172 3.13 6.70 -9.65
N SER A 173 3.04 6.57 -10.97
CA SER A 173 4.19 6.32 -11.85
C SER A 173 5.13 7.53 -11.98
N ILE A 174 4.69 8.72 -11.60
CA ILE A 174 5.51 9.94 -11.62
C ILE A 174 6.67 9.79 -10.66
N ARG A 175 7.89 9.71 -11.20
CA ARG A 175 9.14 9.52 -10.46
C ARG A 175 10.14 10.57 -10.84
N ILE A 176 10.65 11.24 -9.84
CA ILE A 176 11.83 12.10 -9.90
C ILE A 176 12.64 11.87 -8.63
N ALA A 177 13.93 12.19 -8.65
CA ALA A 177 14.82 11.92 -7.53
C ALA A 177 14.36 12.59 -6.22
N ASP A 178 13.82 13.79 -6.29
CA ASP A 178 13.24 14.52 -5.17
C ASP A 178 11.80 14.01 -4.91
N GLN A 179 11.60 13.27 -3.82
CA GLN A 179 10.31 12.69 -3.45
C GLN A 179 9.27 13.75 -3.08
N VAL A 180 9.69 14.87 -2.46
CA VAL A 180 8.78 15.98 -2.14
C VAL A 180 8.24 16.57 -3.43
N ARG A 181 9.13 16.81 -4.40
CA ARG A 181 8.75 17.32 -5.72
C ARG A 181 7.88 16.31 -6.49
N ALA A 182 8.20 15.02 -6.44
CA ALA A 182 7.39 13.98 -7.05
C ALA A 182 5.95 14.01 -6.50
N ASN A 183 5.79 14.13 -5.17
CA ASN A 183 4.46 14.21 -4.54
C ASN A 183 3.70 15.47 -4.96
N GLN A 184 4.36 16.63 -4.98
CA GLN A 184 3.76 17.88 -5.49
C GLN A 184 3.23 17.74 -6.92
N LEU A 185 3.97 17.07 -7.80
CA LEU A 185 3.56 16.83 -9.19
C LEU A 185 2.36 15.87 -9.26
N ARG A 186 2.36 14.80 -8.45
CA ARG A 186 1.21 13.90 -8.38
C ARG A 186 -0.06 14.65 -7.99
N HIS A 187 -0.01 15.49 -6.96
CA HIS A 187 -1.15 16.33 -6.56
C HIS A 187 -1.55 17.36 -7.59
N ARG A 188 -0.57 17.96 -8.30
CA ARG A 188 -0.86 18.88 -9.40
C ARG A 188 -1.65 18.20 -10.52
N TYR A 189 -1.21 17.02 -10.95
CA TYR A 189 -1.91 16.26 -11.99
C TYR A 189 -3.19 15.63 -11.50
N LEU A 190 -3.26 15.21 -10.23
CA LEU A 190 -4.51 14.78 -9.61
C LEU A 190 -5.57 15.89 -9.69
N THR A 191 -5.22 17.15 -9.47
CA THR A 191 -6.17 18.26 -9.62
C THR A 191 -6.73 18.31 -11.03
N VAL A 192 -5.90 18.21 -12.07
CA VAL A 192 -6.36 18.17 -13.47
C VAL A 192 -7.29 16.98 -13.74
N VAL A 193 -6.98 15.80 -13.16
CA VAL A 193 -7.82 14.62 -13.27
C VAL A 193 -9.16 14.85 -12.58
N LEU A 194 -9.16 15.37 -11.35
CA LEU A 194 -10.39 15.65 -10.60
C LEU A 194 -11.29 16.66 -11.31
N ASP A 195 -10.72 17.71 -11.90
CA ASP A 195 -11.48 18.69 -12.68
C ASP A 195 -12.18 18.00 -13.88
N GLY A 196 -11.49 17.09 -14.57
CA GLY A 196 -12.07 16.30 -15.65
C GLY A 196 -13.12 15.28 -15.22
N LEU A 197 -13.01 14.76 -14.01
CA LEU A 197 -13.97 13.82 -13.41
C LEU A 197 -15.25 14.50 -12.90
N HIS A 198 -15.15 15.79 -12.52
CA HIS A 198 -16.26 16.57 -11.97
C HIS A 198 -17.26 17.08 -13.03
N LEU A 199 -16.94 16.94 -14.29
CA LEU A 199 -17.77 17.42 -15.41
C LEU A 199 -18.94 16.45 -15.69
N ALA A 200 -20.03 16.53 -14.93
CA ALA A 200 -21.19 15.64 -15.06
C ALA A 200 -21.80 15.67 -16.47
N ASP A 201 -21.82 16.83 -17.13
CA ASP A 201 -22.36 17.04 -18.48
C ASP A 201 -21.31 16.95 -19.60
N ALA A 202 -20.13 16.41 -19.30
CA ALA A 202 -19.06 16.26 -20.31
C ALA A 202 -19.46 15.23 -21.38
N PRO A 203 -18.96 15.38 -22.62
CA PRO A 203 -19.10 14.35 -23.63
C PRO A 203 -18.57 13.00 -23.11
N GLN A 204 -19.25 11.92 -23.54
CA GLN A 204 -18.88 10.57 -23.15
C GLN A 204 -17.43 10.26 -23.51
N LEU A 205 -16.72 9.57 -22.60
CA LEU A 205 -15.36 9.11 -22.84
C LEU A 205 -15.34 8.10 -24.02
N PRO A 206 -14.31 8.15 -24.87
CA PRO A 206 -14.18 7.20 -25.97
C PRO A 206 -13.84 5.79 -25.44
N GLY A 207 -14.43 4.78 -26.06
CA GLY A 207 -14.19 3.37 -25.74
C GLY A 207 -14.99 2.88 -24.53
N THR A 208 -14.62 1.72 -24.01
CA THR A 208 -15.23 1.10 -22.84
C THR A 208 -14.30 1.18 -21.63
N PRO A 209 -14.83 1.37 -20.41
CA PRO A 209 -14.01 1.39 -19.21
C PRO A 209 -13.34 0.01 -18.99
N PRO A 210 -12.17 -0.04 -18.34
CA PRO A 210 -11.49 -1.29 -18.03
C PRO A 210 -12.34 -2.16 -17.11
N SER A 211 -12.56 -3.43 -17.52
CA SER A 211 -13.28 -4.39 -16.69
C SER A 211 -12.43 -4.86 -15.49
N TRP A 212 -13.10 -5.41 -14.48
CA TRP A 212 -12.44 -6.10 -13.37
C TRP A 212 -11.45 -7.17 -13.84
N GLN A 213 -11.81 -7.97 -14.84
CA GLN A 213 -10.93 -9.01 -15.38
C GLN A 213 -9.66 -8.43 -16.00
N GLU A 214 -9.74 -7.33 -16.72
CA GLU A 214 -8.57 -6.69 -17.34
C GLU A 214 -7.63 -6.12 -16.27
N THR A 215 -8.17 -5.56 -15.20
CA THR A 215 -7.37 -5.00 -14.11
C THR A 215 -6.84 -6.05 -13.14
N SER A 216 -7.53 -7.20 -12.96
CA SER A 216 -7.12 -8.27 -12.04
C SER A 216 -6.17 -9.30 -12.66
N ARG A 217 -6.25 -9.57 -13.96
CA ARG A 217 -5.40 -10.58 -14.65
C ARG A 217 -3.91 -10.41 -14.44
N ARG A 218 -3.44 -9.19 -14.21
CA ARG A 218 -2.03 -8.93 -13.95
C ARG A 218 -1.54 -9.53 -12.62
N TYR A 219 -2.45 -9.96 -11.74
CA TYR A 219 -2.16 -10.62 -10.47
C TYR A 219 -2.34 -12.14 -10.52
N GLU A 220 -2.90 -12.66 -11.62
CA GLU A 220 -3.06 -14.09 -11.87
C GLU A 220 -1.78 -14.61 -12.52
N ARG A 221 -1.05 -15.48 -11.79
CA ARG A 221 0.05 -16.29 -12.32
C ARG A 221 -0.27 -17.74 -12.18
#